data_756a0fe114328d32986d5ef21194cc47
#
_entry.id   756a0fe114328d32986d5ef21194cc47
#
_cell.length_a   1.000
_cell.length_b   1.000
_cell.length_c   1.000
_cell.angle_alpha   90.00
_cell.angle_beta   90.00
_cell.angle_gamma   90.00
#
_symmetry.space_group_name_H-M   'P 1'
#
loop_
_entity.id
_entity.type
_entity.pdbx_description
1 polymer ?
#
loop_
_entity_poly.entity_id
_entity_poly.type
_entity_poly.pdbx_seq_one_letter_code
_entity_poly.pdbx_strand_id
1 'polypeptide(L)'
;MIVVVRRRFVGLNGLKGIALIAIVLYHCDQGTLRGGFFGVDIFFTISGFLIFSSLLNHIDSGKGIGFKEYYLKRLRRIYPALILMIPVTVSLAWFINQDMLVGIKNQMVTVMLGCYNWYAIGSGASYFSQMNPDMFRHLWFMSVLLQFYLLAPLLIY
;
A
#
# COMPACT_ATOMS: atom_id res chain seq x y z
N MET A 1 -13.04 -13.89 -32.85
CA MET A 1 -13.46 -13.91 -31.42
C MET A 1 -12.24 -14.29 -30.59
N ILE A 2 -11.47 -13.30 -30.15
CA ILE A 2 -10.23 -13.57 -29.38
C ILE A 2 -10.68 -13.79 -27.93
N VAL A 3 -10.57 -15.03 -27.48
CA VAL A 3 -10.81 -15.38 -26.08
C VAL A 3 -9.67 -14.79 -25.26
N VAL A 4 -9.90 -13.68 -24.59
CA VAL A 4 -8.97 -13.11 -23.62
C VAL A 4 -8.94 -14.04 -22.42
N VAL A 5 -8.01 -14.99 -22.46
CA VAL A 5 -7.73 -15.87 -21.32
C VAL A 5 -7.17 -15.00 -20.20
N ARG A 6 -7.96 -14.73 -19.19
CA ARG A 6 -7.48 -14.18 -17.91
C ARG A 6 -6.48 -15.18 -17.33
N ARG A 7 -5.20 -15.05 -17.65
CA ARG A 7 -4.14 -15.84 -17.00
C ARG A 7 -4.15 -15.52 -15.51
N ARG A 8 -4.73 -16.38 -14.71
CA ARG A 8 -4.51 -16.36 -13.26
C ARG A 8 -3.09 -16.85 -13.04
N PHE A 9 -2.21 -15.97 -12.61
CA PHE A 9 -0.88 -16.37 -12.19
C PHE A 9 -1.01 -17.10 -10.85
N VAL A 10 -1.04 -18.43 -10.93
CA VAL A 10 -1.12 -19.32 -9.76
C VAL A 10 0.19 -19.17 -9.00
N GLY A 11 0.12 -18.83 -7.71
CA GLY A 11 1.31 -18.65 -6.86
C GLY A 11 1.59 -17.20 -6.45
N LEU A 12 1.17 -16.17 -7.20
CA LEU A 12 1.38 -14.77 -6.77
C LEU A 12 0.69 -14.45 -5.43
N ASN A 13 -0.45 -15.08 -5.16
CA ASN A 13 -1.13 -14.91 -3.86
C ASN A 13 -0.34 -15.56 -2.73
N GLY A 14 0.25 -16.73 -2.98
CA GLY A 14 1.15 -17.39 -2.03
C GLY A 14 2.38 -16.54 -1.74
N LEU A 15 3.02 -16.00 -2.78
CA LEU A 15 4.18 -15.13 -2.62
C LEU A 15 3.84 -13.85 -1.85
N LYS A 16 2.66 -13.24 -2.08
CA LYS A 16 2.17 -12.13 -1.25
C LYS A 16 1.95 -12.52 0.20
N GLY A 17 1.42 -13.72 0.44
CA GLY A 17 1.24 -14.26 1.80
C GLY A 17 2.58 -14.42 2.53
N ILE A 18 3.57 -15.00 1.87
CA ILE A 18 4.93 -15.15 2.42
C ILE A 18 5.55 -13.78 2.72
N ALA A 19 5.45 -12.84 1.78
CA ALA A 19 5.95 -11.48 1.96
C ALA A 19 5.27 -10.77 3.15
N LEU A 20 3.95 -10.93 3.31
CA LEU A 20 3.21 -10.37 4.44
C LEU A 20 3.68 -10.97 5.77
N ILE A 21 3.82 -12.28 5.84
CA ILE A 21 4.33 -12.96 7.05
C ILE A 21 5.73 -12.46 7.39
N ALA A 22 6.61 -12.33 6.40
CA ALA A 22 7.96 -11.82 6.60
C ALA A 22 7.97 -10.39 7.16
N ILE A 23 7.09 -9.50 6.65
CA ILE A 23 6.93 -8.14 7.17
C ILE A 23 6.45 -8.16 8.61
N VAL A 24 5.43 -8.95 8.93
CA VAL A 24 4.86 -9.06 10.28
C VAL A 24 5.92 -9.56 11.27
N LEU A 25 6.64 -10.62 10.93
CA LEU A 25 7.71 -11.16 11.78
C LEU A 25 8.82 -10.13 12.02
N TYR A 26 9.23 -9.39 10.99
CA TYR A 26 10.21 -8.31 11.11
C TYR A 26 9.76 -7.21 12.09
N HIS A 27 8.47 -6.88 12.12
CA HIS A 27 7.94 -5.85 13.03
C HIS A 27 7.72 -6.38 14.45
N CYS A 28 7.46 -7.68 14.61
CA CYS A 28 7.37 -8.28 15.94
C CYS A 28 8.73 -8.43 16.62
N ASP A 29 9.75 -8.82 15.86
CA ASP A 29 11.12 -8.98 16.36
C ASP A 29 12.14 -8.80 15.24
N GLN A 30 12.81 -7.67 15.23
CA GLN A 30 13.83 -7.32 14.23
C GLN A 30 15.05 -8.26 14.27
N GLY A 31 15.25 -8.98 15.37
CA GLY A 31 16.33 -9.97 15.53
C GLY A 31 16.06 -11.27 14.78
N THR A 32 14.81 -11.71 14.75
CA THR A 32 14.41 -13.03 14.23
C THR A 32 14.47 -13.09 12.71
N LEU A 33 14.02 -12.05 12.00
CA LEU A 33 13.99 -12.07 10.53
C LEU A 33 14.44 -10.70 9.95
N ARG A 34 15.75 -10.44 10.02
CA ARG A 34 16.33 -9.16 9.57
C ARG A 34 16.01 -8.79 8.12
N GLY A 35 15.86 -9.77 7.23
CA GLY A 35 15.47 -9.56 5.83
C GLY A 35 13.98 -9.38 5.60
N GLY A 36 13.14 -9.44 6.62
CA GLY A 36 11.68 -9.42 6.46
C GLY A 36 11.13 -8.12 5.86
N PHE A 37 11.86 -7.00 6.00
CA PHE A 37 11.48 -5.73 5.37
C PHE A 37 11.47 -5.81 3.83
N PHE A 38 12.26 -6.68 3.19
CA PHE A 38 12.22 -6.91 1.74
C PHE A 38 10.86 -7.43 1.26
N GLY A 39 10.00 -7.89 2.16
CA GLY A 39 8.62 -8.22 1.83
C GLY A 39 7.87 -7.06 1.20
N VAL A 40 8.20 -5.80 1.54
CA VAL A 40 7.61 -4.61 0.91
C VAL A 40 8.02 -4.51 -0.56
N ASP A 41 9.28 -4.80 -0.89
CA ASP A 41 9.78 -4.78 -2.28
C ASP A 41 9.11 -5.86 -3.12
N ILE A 42 8.88 -7.05 -2.54
CA ILE A 42 8.11 -8.13 -3.17
C ILE A 42 6.68 -7.66 -3.44
N PHE A 43 6.04 -6.97 -2.49
CA PHE A 43 4.71 -6.41 -2.70
C PHE A 43 4.67 -5.38 -3.81
N PHE A 44 5.63 -4.47 -3.88
CA PHE A 44 5.71 -3.48 -4.96
C PHE A 44 5.91 -4.14 -6.31
N THR A 45 6.84 -5.09 -6.40
CA THR A 45 7.13 -5.83 -7.64
C THR A 45 5.88 -6.55 -8.16
N ILE A 46 5.20 -7.32 -7.31
CA ILE A 46 3.99 -8.04 -7.69
C ILE A 46 2.86 -7.06 -8.03
N SER A 47 2.70 -5.97 -7.28
CA SER A 47 1.67 -4.97 -7.54
C SER A 47 1.91 -4.26 -8.87
N GLY A 48 3.14 -3.86 -9.15
CA GLY A 48 3.54 -3.29 -10.44
C GLY A 48 3.24 -4.24 -11.59
N PHE A 49 3.69 -5.49 -11.48
CA PHE A 49 3.42 -6.52 -12.48
C PHE A 49 1.90 -6.69 -12.76
N LEU A 50 1.08 -6.77 -11.71
CA LEU A 50 -0.36 -6.93 -11.86
C LEU A 50 -1.06 -5.69 -12.43
N ILE A 51 -0.58 -4.49 -12.07
CA ILE A 51 -1.09 -3.23 -12.62
C ILE A 51 -0.84 -3.19 -14.12
N PHE A 52 0.42 -3.33 -14.54
CA PHE A 52 0.82 -3.25 -15.93
C PHE A 52 0.20 -4.37 -16.77
N SER A 53 0.23 -5.62 -16.29
CA SER A 53 -0.43 -6.74 -16.98
C SER A 53 -1.93 -6.51 -17.17
N SER A 54 -2.62 -5.92 -16.19
CA SER A 54 -4.04 -5.59 -16.30
C SER A 54 -4.31 -4.50 -17.33
N LEU A 55 -3.45 -3.47 -17.38
CA LEU A 55 -3.59 -2.34 -18.31
C LEU A 55 -3.29 -2.80 -19.75
N LEU A 56 -2.20 -3.53 -19.97
CA LEU A 56 -1.85 -4.07 -21.28
C LEU A 56 -2.95 -4.97 -21.83
N ASN A 57 -3.51 -5.87 -21.02
CA ASN A 57 -4.63 -6.70 -21.44
C ASN A 57 -5.89 -5.91 -21.85
N HIS A 58 -6.11 -4.72 -21.25
CA HIS A 58 -7.22 -3.85 -21.66
C HIS A 58 -6.96 -3.20 -23.03
N ILE A 59 -5.73 -2.77 -23.28
CA ILE A 59 -5.31 -2.20 -24.57
C ILE A 59 -5.40 -3.25 -25.67
N ASP A 60 -4.83 -4.43 -25.45
CA ASP A 60 -4.82 -5.53 -26.41
C ASP A 60 -6.24 -6.01 -26.76
N SER A 61 -7.19 -5.88 -25.84
CA SER A 61 -8.60 -6.22 -26.08
C SER A 61 -9.37 -5.18 -26.89
N GLY A 62 -8.75 -4.07 -27.28
CA GLY A 62 -9.38 -2.98 -28.05
C GLY A 62 -10.45 -2.18 -27.28
N LYS A 63 -10.62 -2.43 -25.97
CA LYS A 63 -11.68 -1.79 -25.17
C LYS A 63 -11.28 -0.42 -24.60
N GLY A 64 -10.04 0.00 -24.82
CA GLY A 64 -9.50 1.20 -24.17
C GLY A 64 -9.43 1.09 -22.65
N ILE A 65 -8.74 2.03 -22.02
CA ILE A 65 -8.66 2.09 -20.57
C ILE A 65 -9.87 2.88 -20.05
N GLY A 66 -10.84 2.20 -19.46
CA GLY A 66 -11.95 2.85 -18.74
C GLY A 66 -11.40 3.46 -17.44
N PHE A 67 -10.81 4.66 -17.51
CA PHE A 67 -10.16 5.32 -16.36
C PHE A 67 -11.04 5.33 -15.11
N LYS A 68 -12.32 5.70 -15.25
CA LYS A 68 -13.26 5.75 -14.13
C LYS A 68 -13.42 4.39 -13.45
N GLU A 69 -13.62 3.33 -14.22
CA GLU A 69 -13.74 1.97 -13.68
C GLU A 69 -12.43 1.48 -13.08
N TYR A 70 -11.32 1.80 -13.73
CA TYR A 70 -9.99 1.47 -13.25
C TYR A 70 -9.72 2.04 -11.86
N TYR A 71 -9.93 3.36 -11.66
CA TYR A 71 -9.70 4.02 -10.36
C TYR A 71 -10.72 3.58 -9.31
N LEU A 72 -12.00 3.56 -9.65
CA LEU A 72 -13.06 3.20 -8.73
C LEU A 72 -12.89 1.79 -8.15
N LYS A 73 -12.45 0.83 -8.97
CA LYS A 73 -12.18 -0.54 -8.52
C LYS A 73 -11.05 -0.60 -7.48
N ARG A 74 -10.03 0.24 -7.61
CA ARG A 74 -8.91 0.30 -6.66
C ARG A 74 -9.27 1.04 -5.40
N LEU A 75 -9.96 2.16 -5.51
CA LEU A 75 -10.47 2.91 -4.37
C LEU A 75 -11.40 2.03 -3.51
N ARG A 76 -12.36 1.36 -4.11
CA ARG A 76 -13.27 0.43 -3.41
C ARG A 76 -12.55 -0.73 -2.73
N ARG A 77 -11.36 -1.07 -3.15
CA ARG A 77 -10.56 -2.13 -2.54
C ARG A 77 -9.73 -1.66 -1.35
N ILE A 78 -9.23 -0.42 -1.40
CA ILE A 78 -8.26 0.10 -0.44
C ILE A 78 -8.93 0.92 0.66
N TYR A 79 -9.79 1.86 0.28
CA TYR A 79 -10.37 2.83 1.20
C TYR A 79 -11.25 2.25 2.30
N PRO A 80 -12.08 1.21 2.08
CA PRO A 80 -12.88 0.65 3.17
C PRO A 80 -12.03 0.13 4.33
N ALA A 81 -10.91 -0.50 4.01
CA ALA A 81 -9.97 -0.99 5.02
C ALA A 81 -9.29 0.17 5.77
N LEU A 82 -8.87 1.24 5.07
CA LEU A 82 -8.28 2.43 5.70
C LEU A 82 -9.28 3.16 6.60
N ILE A 83 -10.51 3.37 6.12
CA ILE A 83 -11.57 4.05 6.86
C ILE A 83 -11.91 3.30 8.16
N LEU A 84 -11.86 1.98 8.16
CA LEU A 84 -12.08 1.18 9.35
C LEU A 84 -10.84 1.14 10.27
N MET A 85 -9.66 0.96 9.69
CA MET A 85 -8.42 0.79 10.44
C MET A 85 -8.03 2.06 11.21
N ILE A 86 -8.11 3.23 10.57
CA ILE A 86 -7.67 4.50 11.18
C ILE A 86 -8.40 4.77 12.51
N PRO A 87 -9.74 4.83 12.58
CA PRO A 87 -10.41 5.12 13.84
C PRO A 87 -10.20 4.03 14.90
N VAL A 88 -10.14 2.77 14.50
CA VAL A 88 -9.85 1.66 15.43
C VAL A 88 -8.47 1.83 16.05
N THR A 89 -7.45 2.10 15.24
CA THR A 89 -6.07 2.29 15.71
C THR A 89 -5.95 3.52 16.61
N VAL A 90 -6.58 4.63 16.23
CA VAL A 90 -6.59 5.87 17.04
C VAL A 90 -7.29 5.65 18.37
N SER A 91 -8.42 4.95 18.37
CA SER A 91 -9.16 4.63 19.61
C SER A 91 -8.32 3.75 20.53
N LEU A 92 -7.68 2.72 20.01
CA LEU A 92 -6.79 1.85 20.80
C LEU A 92 -5.62 2.64 21.39
N ALA A 93 -4.98 3.49 20.59
CA ALA A 93 -3.87 4.31 21.07
C ALA A 93 -4.31 5.27 22.19
N TRP A 94 -5.50 5.83 22.09
CA TRP A 94 -6.04 6.71 23.13
C TRP A 94 -6.18 6.00 24.48
N PHE A 95 -6.52 4.71 24.48
CA PHE A 95 -6.59 3.89 25.70
C PHE A 95 -5.24 3.42 26.21
N ILE A 96 -4.25 3.18 25.31
CA ILE A 96 -2.97 2.57 25.67
C ILE A 96 -1.94 3.65 26.01
N ASN A 97 -1.74 4.62 25.12
CA ASN A 97 -0.75 5.69 25.29
C ASN A 97 -1.13 6.90 24.43
N GLN A 98 -1.55 7.97 25.09
CA GLN A 98 -1.97 9.21 24.42
C GLN A 98 -0.81 9.96 23.74
N ASP A 99 0.44 9.73 24.12
CA ASP A 99 1.60 10.33 23.47
C ASP A 99 1.71 9.91 22.00
N MET A 100 1.18 8.75 21.63
CA MET A 100 1.11 8.28 20.25
C MET A 100 0.19 9.12 19.36
N LEU A 101 -0.68 9.94 19.95
CA LEU A 101 -1.62 10.80 19.22
C LEU A 101 -1.03 12.15 18.81
N VAL A 102 0.20 12.44 19.22
CA VAL A 102 0.88 13.67 18.84
C VAL A 102 1.05 13.71 17.32
N GLY A 103 0.56 14.78 16.67
CA GLY A 103 0.61 14.92 15.21
C GLY A 103 -0.33 14.01 14.42
N ILE A 104 -1.20 13.23 15.09
CA ILE A 104 -2.07 12.22 14.47
C ILE A 104 -2.95 12.80 13.35
N LYS A 105 -3.45 14.05 13.51
CA LYS A 105 -4.29 14.71 12.51
C LYS A 105 -3.62 14.79 11.14
N ASN A 106 -2.37 15.23 11.10
CA ASN A 106 -1.62 15.35 9.85
C ASN A 106 -1.31 13.98 9.25
N GLN A 107 -0.99 13.00 10.08
CA GLN A 107 -0.78 11.62 9.64
C GLN A 107 -2.06 11.04 9.02
N MET A 108 -3.22 11.17 9.68
CA MET A 108 -4.51 10.68 9.17
C MET A 108 -4.86 11.31 7.82
N VAL A 109 -4.74 12.64 7.71
CA VAL A 109 -5.06 13.37 6.48
C VAL A 109 -4.15 12.92 5.34
N THR A 110 -2.86 12.84 5.58
CA THR A 110 -1.89 12.46 4.54
C THR A 110 -1.99 11.00 4.12
N VAL A 111 -2.37 10.10 5.04
CA VAL A 111 -2.70 8.69 4.73
C VAL A 111 -3.95 8.63 3.85
N MET A 112 -5.02 9.35 4.21
CA MET A 112 -6.26 9.37 3.43
C MET A 112 -6.09 9.97 2.04
N LEU A 113 -5.20 10.95 1.90
CA LEU A 113 -4.85 11.55 0.60
C LEU A 113 -3.84 10.71 -0.21
N GLY A 114 -3.28 9.63 0.36
CA GLY A 114 -2.26 8.82 -0.30
C GLY A 114 -0.93 9.53 -0.51
N CYS A 115 -0.57 10.45 0.37
CA CYS A 115 0.68 11.23 0.32
C CYS A 115 1.48 11.17 1.63
N TYR A 116 1.23 10.19 2.48
CA TYR A 116 1.95 10.03 3.74
C TYR A 116 3.46 9.86 3.56
N ASN A 117 3.92 9.25 2.48
CA ASN A 117 5.35 9.15 2.14
C ASN A 117 6.02 10.52 2.04
N TRP A 118 5.37 11.50 1.41
CA TRP A 118 5.87 12.87 1.32
C TRP A 118 5.86 13.60 2.66
N TYR A 119 4.81 13.38 3.46
CA TYR A 119 4.76 13.89 4.81
C TYR A 119 5.92 13.34 5.67
N ALA A 120 6.18 12.05 5.62
CA ALA A 120 7.26 11.41 6.35
C ALA A 120 8.64 11.93 5.95
N ILE A 121 8.88 12.17 4.63
CA ILE A 121 10.11 12.77 4.12
C ILE A 121 10.24 14.21 4.64
N GLY A 122 9.18 15.01 4.53
CA GLY A 122 9.19 16.42 4.92
C GLY A 122 9.32 16.66 6.43
N SER A 123 8.83 15.72 7.25
CA SER A 123 8.97 15.78 8.72
C SER A 123 10.35 15.30 9.23
N GLY A 124 11.24 14.85 8.34
CA GLY A 124 12.53 14.28 8.72
C GLY A 124 12.41 12.96 9.48
N ALA A 125 11.24 12.32 9.47
CA ALA A 125 11.00 11.06 10.13
C ALA A 125 11.80 9.95 9.45
N SER A 126 12.89 9.53 10.07
CA SER A 126 13.61 8.33 9.63
C SER A 126 12.78 7.09 9.92
N TYR A 127 12.68 6.19 8.95
CA TYR A 127 12.00 4.90 9.13
C TYR A 127 12.61 4.09 10.31
N PHE A 128 13.89 4.29 10.57
CA PHE A 128 14.64 3.60 11.62
C PHE A 128 14.71 4.37 12.94
N SER A 129 14.22 5.62 13.00
CA SER A 129 14.27 6.37 14.26
C SER A 129 13.19 5.87 15.21
N GLN A 130 13.60 5.45 16.41
CA GLN A 130 12.71 4.97 17.47
C GLN A 130 12.21 6.10 18.39
N MET A 131 12.73 7.33 18.24
CA MET A 131 12.49 8.41 19.19
C MET A 131 11.12 9.08 19.08
N ASN A 132 10.40 8.86 17.99
CA ASN A 132 9.03 9.37 17.83
C ASN A 132 8.24 8.39 16.93
N PRO A 133 7.55 7.41 17.52
CA PRO A 133 6.86 6.38 16.75
C PRO A 133 5.61 6.98 16.08
N ASP A 134 5.75 7.41 14.83
CA ASP A 134 4.59 7.71 14.00
C ASP A 134 3.69 6.48 13.89
N MET A 135 2.48 6.58 14.40
CA MET A 135 1.54 5.47 14.45
C MET A 135 1.26 4.87 13.06
N PHE A 136 1.16 5.71 12.04
CA PHE A 136 0.89 5.31 10.66
C PHE A 136 2.15 5.18 9.80
N ARG A 137 3.33 5.11 10.41
CA ARG A 137 4.59 4.97 9.68
C ARG A 137 4.56 3.86 8.62
N HIS A 138 3.95 2.74 8.92
CA HIS A 138 3.87 1.60 7.99
C HIS A 138 3.06 1.87 6.74
N LEU A 139 2.24 2.94 6.71
CA LEU A 139 1.40 3.25 5.57
C LEU A 139 2.09 4.08 4.47
N TRP A 140 3.39 4.39 4.63
CA TRP A 140 4.14 5.05 3.57
C TRP A 140 4.11 4.26 2.26
N PHE A 141 4.25 2.93 2.33
CA PHE A 141 4.22 2.06 1.16
C PHE A 141 2.85 2.06 0.46
N MET A 142 1.77 2.18 1.23
CA MET A 142 0.41 2.27 0.69
C MET A 142 0.24 3.57 -0.11
N SER A 143 0.79 4.68 0.40
CA SER A 143 0.78 5.96 -0.31
C SER A 143 1.54 5.89 -1.63
N VAL A 144 2.73 5.30 -1.64
CA VAL A 144 3.49 5.05 -2.88
C VAL A 144 2.70 4.18 -3.85
N LEU A 145 2.06 3.12 -3.37
CA LEU A 145 1.23 2.24 -4.19
C LEU A 145 0.04 2.97 -4.83
N LEU A 146 -0.63 3.85 -4.08
CA LEU A 146 -1.72 4.68 -4.59
C LEU A 146 -1.24 5.63 -5.69
N GLN A 147 -0.06 6.23 -5.54
CA GLN A 147 0.57 7.07 -6.56
C GLN A 147 0.91 6.26 -7.83
N PHE A 148 1.42 5.03 -7.68
CA PHE A 148 1.61 4.13 -8.81
C PHE A 148 0.29 3.78 -9.51
N TYR A 149 -0.79 3.53 -8.77
CA TYR A 149 -2.11 3.32 -9.36
C TYR A 149 -2.60 4.53 -10.15
N LEU A 150 -2.27 5.75 -9.69
CA LEU A 150 -2.65 6.98 -10.37
C LEU A 150 -1.85 7.16 -11.67
N LEU A 151 -0.54 6.94 -11.62
CA LEU A 151 0.37 7.21 -12.74
C LEU A 151 0.38 6.12 -13.82
N ALA A 152 0.21 4.85 -13.45
CA ALA A 152 0.36 3.72 -14.38
C ALA A 152 -0.51 3.83 -15.65
N PRO A 153 -1.79 4.19 -15.60
CA PRO A 153 -2.58 4.33 -16.82
C PRO A 153 -2.17 5.52 -17.67
N LEU A 154 -1.58 6.56 -17.07
CA LEU A 154 -1.07 7.74 -17.80
C LEU A 154 0.23 7.43 -18.53
N LEU A 155 1.04 6.49 -18.01
CA LEU A 155 2.31 6.09 -18.63
C LEU A 155 2.12 5.13 -19.81
N ILE A 156 0.97 4.46 -19.89
CA ILE A 156 0.70 3.44 -20.91
C ILE A 156 -0.23 3.98 -22.02
N TYR A 157 -0.97 5.05 -21.73
CA TYR A 157 -1.89 5.69 -22.68
C TYR A 157 -1.11 6.53 -23.71
#